data_8ded0caa861ef97352a238e55b2a2869
#
_entry.id   8ded0caa861ef97352a238e55b2a2869
#
_cell.length_a   1.000
_cell.length_b   1.000
_cell.length_c   1.000
_cell.angle_alpha   90.00
_cell.angle_beta   90.00
_cell.angle_gamma   90.00
#
_symmetry.space_group_name_H-M   'P 1'
#
loop_
_entity.id
_entity.type
_entity.pdbx_description
1 polymer ?
#
loop_
_entity_poly.entity_id
_entity_poly.type
_entity_poly.pdbx_seq_one_letter_code
_entity_poly.pdbx_strand_id
1 'polypeptide(L)'
;GLDFVQEVVAAAEYVKHCHPEVATMIDIGGEDAKIVLFEQGKAKDLRMNGNCAGGTGAFIDQMAVLLDVDVAALDALAREATQTYAIASRCGVFCKTDIQNLIAKNAAKSDIAASIFRAVTVQTVSTLAHGCELRAPLMLVGGPLTFIPSLRKSFIDFLHLSETDI
;
A
#
# COMPACT_ATOMS: atom_id res chain seq x y z
N GLY A 1 34.66 -5.35 0.04
CA GLY A 1 33.68 -6.22 -0.62
C GLY A 1 32.32 -5.58 -0.56
N LEU A 2 31.52 -5.72 -1.63
CA LEU A 2 30.10 -5.35 -1.58
C LEU A 2 29.38 -6.55 -0.96
N ASP A 3 28.90 -6.39 0.26
CA ASP A 3 28.06 -7.38 0.89
C ASP A 3 26.62 -7.23 0.35
N PHE A 4 26.07 -8.28 -0.21
CA PHE A 4 24.67 -8.32 -0.61
C PHE A 4 23.82 -8.43 0.67
N VAL A 5 23.12 -7.36 1.01
CA VAL A 5 22.19 -7.33 2.13
C VAL A 5 20.77 -7.42 1.56
N GLN A 6 19.91 -8.22 2.18
CA GLN A 6 18.49 -8.23 1.80
C GLN A 6 17.89 -6.82 2.00
N GLU A 7 17.06 -6.39 1.07
CA GLU A 7 16.43 -5.07 1.05
C GLU A 7 15.80 -4.69 2.39
N VAL A 8 15.08 -5.61 3.00
CA VAL A 8 14.41 -5.41 4.29
C VAL A 8 15.39 -5.21 5.44
N VAL A 9 16.55 -5.88 5.39
CA VAL A 9 17.60 -5.72 6.40
C VAL A 9 18.26 -4.35 6.26
N ALA A 10 18.52 -3.92 5.02
CA ALA A 10 19.06 -2.60 4.74
C ALA A 10 18.11 -1.49 5.22
N ALA A 11 16.82 -1.64 4.93
CA ALA A 11 15.80 -0.71 5.40
C ALA A 11 15.69 -0.67 6.93
N ALA A 12 15.77 -1.83 7.60
CA ALA A 12 15.75 -1.90 9.06
C ALA A 12 16.98 -1.23 9.69
N GLU A 13 18.15 -1.42 9.12
CA GLU A 13 19.38 -0.74 9.59
C GLU A 13 19.33 0.77 9.32
N TYR A 14 18.75 1.20 8.18
CA TYR A 14 18.53 2.62 7.90
C TYR A 14 17.60 3.26 8.95
N VAL A 15 16.45 2.64 9.23
CA VAL A 15 15.53 3.11 10.26
C VAL A 15 16.23 3.21 11.62
N LYS A 16 16.93 2.17 12.03
CA LYS A 16 17.64 2.14 13.32
C LYS A 16 18.63 3.29 13.48
N HIS A 17 19.34 3.67 12.41
CA HIS A 17 20.39 4.70 12.47
C HIS A 17 19.89 6.10 12.20
N CYS A 18 18.91 6.27 11.31
CA CYS A 18 18.45 7.57 10.85
C CYS A 18 17.11 8.00 11.46
N HIS A 19 16.26 7.03 11.82
CA HIS A 19 14.90 7.25 12.30
C HIS A 19 14.54 6.32 13.47
N PRO A 20 15.30 6.35 14.58
CA PRO A 20 15.10 5.43 15.71
C PRO A 20 13.74 5.58 16.41
N GLU A 21 13.02 6.68 16.15
CA GLU A 21 11.67 6.95 16.63
C GLU A 21 10.61 6.12 15.92
N VAL A 22 10.86 5.65 14.70
CA VAL A 22 9.88 4.90 13.90
C VAL A 22 9.53 3.59 14.61
N ALA A 23 8.22 3.38 14.80
CA ALA A 23 7.69 2.17 15.41
C ALA A 23 7.17 1.15 14.38
N THR A 24 6.76 1.62 13.19
CA THR A 24 6.26 0.76 12.13
C THR A 24 6.75 1.24 10.76
N MET A 25 7.23 0.34 9.92
CA MET A 25 7.51 0.63 8.51
C MET A 25 6.58 -0.21 7.63
N ILE A 26 5.93 0.44 6.68
CA ILE A 26 5.14 -0.21 5.63
C ILE A 26 5.86 0.02 4.31
N ASP A 27 6.23 -1.07 3.66
CA ASP A 27 6.93 -1.07 2.39
C ASP A 27 6.04 -1.74 1.32
N ILE A 28 5.73 -1.00 0.27
CA ILE A 28 5.01 -1.50 -0.90
C ILE A 28 5.98 -1.52 -2.07
N GLY A 29 6.40 -2.72 -2.43
CA GLY A 29 7.24 -2.99 -3.60
C GLY A 29 6.42 -3.18 -4.88
N GLY A 30 7.14 -3.47 -5.97
CA GLY A 30 6.52 -3.83 -7.25
C GLY A 30 5.74 -5.14 -7.16
N GLU A 31 6.29 -6.16 -6.52
CA GLU A 31 5.72 -7.51 -6.44
C GLU A 31 5.48 -8.00 -5.01
N ASP A 32 5.93 -7.26 -4.00
CA ASP A 32 5.78 -7.62 -2.60
C ASP A 32 5.28 -6.44 -1.75
N ALA A 33 4.79 -6.76 -0.57
CA ALA A 33 4.46 -5.80 0.47
C ALA A 33 4.95 -6.34 1.81
N LYS A 34 5.47 -5.45 2.64
CA LYS A 34 6.08 -5.81 3.92
C LYS A 34 5.64 -4.83 5.00
N ILE A 35 5.50 -5.34 6.22
CA ILE A 35 5.38 -4.53 7.43
C ILE A 35 6.51 -4.95 8.39
N VAL A 36 7.26 -3.98 8.87
CA VAL A 36 8.28 -4.18 9.90
C VAL A 36 7.86 -3.41 11.14
N LEU A 37 7.82 -4.11 12.26
CA LEU A 37 7.57 -3.53 13.57
C LEU A 37 8.89 -3.33 14.30
N PHE A 38 9.11 -2.13 14.84
CA PHE A 38 10.32 -1.78 15.56
C PHE A 38 10.02 -1.63 17.05
N GLU A 39 11.00 -2.00 17.85
CA GLU A 39 11.04 -1.74 19.28
C GLU A 39 12.44 -1.28 19.67
N GLN A 40 12.52 -0.07 20.21
CA GLN A 40 13.81 0.57 20.57
C GLN A 40 14.82 0.60 19.39
N GLY A 41 14.33 0.95 18.19
CA GLY A 41 15.15 1.03 16.97
C GLY A 41 15.59 -0.31 16.38
N LYS A 42 15.08 -1.44 16.89
CA LYS A 42 15.40 -2.79 16.37
C LYS A 42 14.17 -3.41 15.75
N ALA A 43 14.32 -4.02 14.57
CA ALA A 43 13.26 -4.80 13.97
C ALA A 43 12.90 -5.99 14.87
N LYS A 44 11.64 -6.04 15.32
CA LYS A 44 11.11 -7.07 16.20
C LYS A 44 10.29 -8.12 15.46
N ASP A 45 9.52 -7.68 14.50
CA ASP A 45 8.67 -8.53 13.68
C ASP A 45 8.70 -8.05 12.23
N LEU A 46 8.77 -8.99 11.29
CA LEU A 46 8.73 -8.76 9.86
C LEU A 46 7.63 -9.63 9.26
N ARG A 47 6.72 -9.00 8.57
CA ARG A 47 5.64 -9.66 7.86
C ARG A 47 5.67 -9.31 6.39
N MET A 48 5.52 -10.32 5.56
CA MET A 48 5.50 -10.17 4.10
C MET A 48 4.24 -10.85 3.56
N ASN A 49 3.68 -10.28 2.49
CA ASN A 49 2.69 -11.01 1.72
C ASN A 49 3.37 -12.23 1.07
N GLY A 50 2.60 -13.32 0.98
CA GLY A 50 3.05 -14.50 0.24
C GLY A 50 2.99 -14.29 -1.28
N ASN A 51 2.69 -15.33 -2.03
CA ASN A 51 2.65 -15.34 -3.50
C ASN A 51 1.43 -14.59 -4.10
N CYS A 52 0.85 -13.63 -3.40
CA CYS A 52 -0.31 -12.89 -3.86
C CYS A 52 0.09 -11.46 -4.27
N ALA A 53 -0.12 -11.11 -5.53
CA ALA A 53 0.14 -9.76 -6.02
C ALA A 53 -0.79 -8.68 -5.42
N GLY A 54 -1.88 -9.07 -4.79
CA GLY A 54 -2.79 -8.13 -4.12
C GLY A 54 -2.05 -7.28 -3.07
N GLY A 55 -2.21 -5.97 -3.13
CA GLY A 55 -1.51 -5.05 -2.23
C GLY A 55 -0.13 -4.61 -2.73
N THR A 56 0.25 -4.86 -3.98
CA THR A 56 1.55 -4.52 -4.57
C THR A 56 1.43 -3.57 -5.75
N GLY A 57 2.57 -3.05 -6.23
CA GLY A 57 2.64 -2.22 -7.43
C GLY A 57 2.11 -2.94 -8.67
N ALA A 58 2.47 -4.21 -8.87
CA ALA A 58 1.98 -5.02 -9.99
C ALA A 58 0.45 -5.15 -10.02
N PHE A 59 -0.19 -5.19 -8.86
CA PHE A 59 -1.65 -5.15 -8.79
C PHE A 59 -2.20 -3.80 -9.26
N ILE A 60 -1.57 -2.70 -8.86
CA ILE A 60 -1.98 -1.35 -9.30
C ILE A 60 -1.85 -1.22 -10.82
N ASP A 61 -0.74 -1.70 -11.39
CA ASP A 61 -0.53 -1.71 -12.86
C ASP A 61 -1.63 -2.49 -13.59
N GLN A 62 -1.99 -3.68 -13.09
CA GLN A 62 -3.07 -4.49 -13.67
C GLN A 62 -4.43 -3.76 -13.63
N MET A 63 -4.70 -3.04 -12.55
CA MET A 63 -5.97 -2.29 -12.41
C MET A 63 -5.99 -1.03 -13.28
N ALA A 64 -4.84 -0.38 -13.47
CA ALA A 64 -4.69 0.74 -14.40
C ALA A 64 -4.98 0.30 -15.84
N VAL A 65 -4.40 -0.84 -16.27
CA VAL A 65 -4.69 -1.45 -17.59
C VAL A 65 -6.19 -1.75 -17.74
N LEU A 66 -6.85 -2.24 -16.70
CA LEU A 66 -8.29 -2.54 -16.75
C LEU A 66 -9.16 -1.29 -16.97
N LEU A 67 -8.71 -0.13 -16.49
CA LEU A 67 -9.36 1.16 -16.70
C LEU A 67 -8.91 1.86 -17.98
N ASP A 68 -8.00 1.25 -18.74
CA ASP A 68 -7.38 1.82 -19.93
C ASP A 68 -6.69 3.17 -19.65
N VAL A 69 -5.85 3.17 -18.60
CA VAL A 69 -5.03 4.32 -18.18
C VAL A 69 -3.66 3.85 -17.71
N ASP A 70 -2.69 4.76 -17.63
CA ASP A 70 -1.43 4.51 -16.91
C ASP A 70 -1.58 4.83 -15.41
N VAL A 71 -0.56 4.49 -14.62
CA VAL A 71 -0.58 4.69 -13.16
C VAL A 71 -0.64 6.17 -12.79
N ALA A 72 -0.01 7.05 -13.56
CA ALA A 72 -0.05 8.49 -13.31
C ALA A 72 -1.47 9.05 -13.53
N ALA A 73 -2.13 8.62 -14.59
CA ALA A 73 -3.53 8.97 -14.85
C ALA A 73 -4.48 8.35 -13.81
N LEU A 74 -4.20 7.12 -13.34
CA LEU A 74 -4.95 6.48 -12.26
C LEU A 74 -4.85 7.30 -10.96
N ASP A 75 -3.66 7.79 -10.61
CA ASP A 75 -3.45 8.66 -9.46
C ASP A 75 -4.19 9.99 -9.61
N ALA A 76 -4.11 10.62 -10.80
CA ALA A 76 -4.83 11.87 -11.08
C ALA A 76 -6.35 11.70 -10.95
N LEU A 77 -6.91 10.62 -11.50
CA LEU A 77 -8.32 10.29 -11.36
C LEU A 77 -8.73 10.12 -9.90
N ALA A 78 -7.94 9.40 -9.11
CA ALA A 78 -8.26 9.15 -7.70
C ALA A 78 -8.36 10.43 -6.87
N ARG A 79 -7.63 11.48 -7.23
CA ARG A 79 -7.70 12.80 -6.56
C ARG A 79 -9.02 13.52 -6.79
N GLU A 80 -9.72 13.20 -7.87
CA GLU A 80 -11.01 13.78 -8.23
C GLU A 80 -12.20 12.98 -7.70
N ALA A 81 -11.93 11.88 -6.99
CA ALA A 81 -12.97 11.00 -6.48
C ALA A 81 -13.84 11.70 -5.43
N THR A 82 -15.13 11.45 -5.52
CA THR A 82 -16.12 11.95 -4.56
C THR A 82 -16.57 10.88 -3.57
N GLN A 83 -16.38 9.62 -3.93
CA GLN A 83 -16.70 8.46 -3.10
C GLN A 83 -15.80 7.27 -3.41
N THR A 84 -15.86 6.25 -2.58
CA THR A 84 -15.20 4.97 -2.82
C THR A 84 -16.20 3.83 -2.72
N TYR A 85 -16.00 2.79 -3.54
CA TYR A 85 -16.79 1.57 -3.51
C TYR A 85 -16.07 0.49 -2.67
N ALA A 86 -16.85 -0.35 -2.01
CA ALA A 86 -16.32 -1.55 -1.40
C ALA A 86 -16.05 -2.57 -2.51
N ILE A 87 -14.78 -2.80 -2.83
CA ILE A 87 -14.33 -3.84 -3.77
C ILE A 87 -13.54 -4.89 -3.01
N ALA A 88 -13.55 -6.13 -3.54
CA ALA A 88 -12.84 -7.23 -2.90
C ALA A 88 -11.35 -6.93 -2.79
N SER A 89 -10.82 -6.90 -1.57
CA SER A 89 -9.41 -6.59 -1.31
C SER A 89 -8.53 -7.83 -1.17
N ARG A 90 -9.11 -9.01 -0.85
CA ARG A 90 -8.33 -10.21 -0.55
C ARG A 90 -7.81 -10.97 -1.77
N CYS A 91 -8.46 -10.84 -2.92
CA CYS A 91 -8.10 -11.58 -4.11
C CYS A 91 -8.21 -10.69 -5.35
N GLY A 92 -7.10 -10.59 -6.09
CA GLY A 92 -7.03 -9.78 -7.31
C GLY A 92 -8.09 -10.17 -8.36
N VAL A 93 -8.46 -11.46 -8.43
CA VAL A 93 -9.49 -11.95 -9.38
C VAL A 93 -10.87 -11.36 -9.03
N PHE A 94 -11.26 -11.41 -7.76
CA PHE A 94 -12.53 -10.84 -7.33
C PHE A 94 -12.52 -9.32 -7.42
N CYS A 95 -11.42 -8.67 -7.06
CA CYS A 95 -11.26 -7.24 -7.23
C CYS A 95 -11.47 -6.82 -8.71
N LYS A 96 -10.83 -7.54 -9.64
CA LYS A 96 -11.00 -7.32 -11.09
C LYS A 96 -12.46 -7.45 -11.51
N THR A 97 -13.17 -8.47 -11.03
CA THR A 97 -14.60 -8.69 -11.34
C THR A 97 -15.46 -7.54 -10.80
N ASP A 98 -15.20 -7.10 -9.58
CA ASP A 98 -15.94 -5.97 -8.98
C ASP A 98 -15.72 -4.68 -9.77
N ILE A 99 -14.48 -4.41 -10.19
CA ILE A 99 -14.16 -3.24 -11.03
C ILE A 99 -14.87 -3.33 -12.38
N GLN A 100 -14.87 -4.49 -13.04
CA GLN A 100 -15.59 -4.69 -14.29
C GLN A 100 -17.11 -4.45 -14.13
N ASN A 101 -17.68 -4.88 -13.02
CA ASN A 101 -19.09 -4.61 -12.70
C ASN A 101 -19.36 -3.12 -12.49
N LEU A 102 -18.45 -2.38 -11.84
CA LEU A 102 -18.56 -0.94 -11.67
C LEU A 102 -18.47 -0.20 -13.00
N ILE A 103 -17.54 -0.61 -13.89
CA ILE A 103 -17.43 -0.07 -15.25
C ILE A 103 -18.74 -0.31 -16.03
N ALA A 104 -19.29 -1.53 -15.98
CA ALA A 104 -20.54 -1.87 -16.64
C ALA A 104 -21.74 -1.06 -16.11
N LYS A 105 -21.69 -0.61 -14.86
CA LYS A 105 -22.70 0.27 -14.25
C LYS A 105 -22.44 1.77 -14.49
N ASN A 106 -21.46 2.11 -15.33
CA ASN A 106 -21.05 3.49 -15.60
C ASN A 106 -20.63 4.27 -14.33
N ALA A 107 -20.04 3.61 -13.35
CA ALA A 107 -19.46 4.30 -12.21
C ALA A 107 -18.31 5.23 -12.67
N ALA A 108 -18.14 6.36 -12.01
CA ALA A 108 -17.10 7.31 -12.36
C ALA A 108 -15.70 6.66 -12.24
N LYS A 109 -14.85 6.83 -13.25
CA LYS A 109 -13.47 6.28 -13.24
C LYS A 109 -12.66 6.80 -12.06
N SER A 110 -12.90 8.05 -11.65
CA SER A 110 -12.29 8.67 -10.46
C SER A 110 -12.60 7.88 -9.18
N ASP A 111 -13.86 7.54 -8.96
CA ASP A 111 -14.31 6.80 -7.78
C ASP A 111 -13.79 5.35 -7.80
N ILE A 112 -13.71 4.73 -9.00
CA ILE A 112 -13.11 3.40 -9.17
C ILE A 112 -11.61 3.46 -8.84
N ALA A 113 -10.88 4.47 -9.32
CA ALA A 113 -9.44 4.64 -9.07
C ALA A 113 -9.15 4.78 -7.57
N ALA A 114 -9.90 5.63 -6.86
CA ALA A 114 -9.78 5.75 -5.41
C ALA A 114 -10.11 4.44 -4.68
N SER A 115 -11.10 3.69 -5.19
CA SER A 115 -11.47 2.38 -4.62
C SER A 115 -10.37 1.34 -4.79
N ILE A 116 -9.61 1.38 -5.89
CA ILE A 116 -8.45 0.52 -6.12
C ILE A 116 -7.38 0.79 -5.05
N PHE A 117 -7.00 2.05 -4.82
CA PHE A 117 -6.00 2.38 -3.79
C PHE A 117 -6.47 2.00 -2.39
N ARG A 118 -7.75 2.20 -2.09
CA ARG A 118 -8.33 1.73 -0.83
C ARG A 118 -8.26 0.21 -0.70
N ALA A 119 -8.51 -0.55 -1.77
CA ALA A 119 -8.41 -2.01 -1.73
C ALA A 119 -6.98 -2.48 -1.47
N VAL A 120 -5.97 -1.84 -2.08
CA VAL A 120 -4.54 -2.09 -1.80
C VAL A 120 -4.24 -1.87 -0.33
N THR A 121 -4.66 -0.73 0.21
CA THR A 121 -4.47 -0.37 1.62
C THR A 121 -5.10 -1.41 2.56
N VAL A 122 -6.39 -1.72 2.33
CA VAL A 122 -7.13 -2.69 3.14
C VAL A 122 -6.48 -4.08 3.07
N GLN A 123 -6.07 -4.51 1.88
CA GLN A 123 -5.40 -5.79 1.67
C GLN A 123 -4.09 -5.85 2.48
N THR A 124 -3.23 -4.84 2.32
CA THR A 124 -1.94 -4.79 3.01
C THR A 124 -2.12 -4.82 4.53
N VAL A 125 -2.93 -3.91 5.05
CA VAL A 125 -3.14 -3.80 6.50
C VAL A 125 -3.82 -5.05 7.06
N SER A 126 -4.92 -5.52 6.44
CA SER A 126 -5.67 -6.68 6.96
C SER A 126 -4.87 -7.97 6.91
N THR A 127 -3.99 -8.13 5.90
CA THR A 127 -3.20 -9.36 5.74
C THR A 127 -1.95 -9.34 6.59
N LEU A 128 -1.20 -8.21 6.56
CA LEU A 128 0.11 -8.14 7.18
C LEU A 128 0.06 -7.68 8.65
N ALA A 129 -0.86 -6.78 8.99
CA ALA A 129 -1.02 -6.32 10.37
C ALA A 129 -1.91 -7.25 11.22
N HIS A 130 -2.40 -8.37 10.66
CA HIS A 130 -3.30 -9.27 11.38
C HIS A 130 -2.76 -9.66 12.77
N GLY A 131 -3.51 -9.30 13.81
CA GLY A 131 -3.13 -9.56 15.21
C GLY A 131 -2.01 -8.66 15.75
N CYS A 132 -1.60 -7.61 15.03
CA CYS A 132 -0.64 -6.63 15.51
C CYS A 132 -1.24 -5.22 15.46
N GLU A 133 -0.86 -4.42 16.45
CA GLU A 133 -1.12 -3.00 16.46
C GLU A 133 -0.01 -2.27 15.69
N LEU A 134 -0.39 -1.50 14.67
CA LEU A 134 0.52 -0.62 13.97
C LEU A 134 0.67 0.67 14.79
N ARG A 135 1.85 0.86 15.35
CA ARG A 135 2.15 2.00 16.23
C ARG A 135 2.85 3.11 15.46
N ALA A 136 2.44 4.34 15.73
CA ALA A 136 3.13 5.54 15.26
C ALA A 136 4.44 5.80 16.06
N PRO A 137 5.44 6.50 15.50
CA PRO A 137 5.49 7.00 14.13
C PRO A 137 5.62 5.89 13.08
N LEU A 138 4.99 6.11 11.92
CA LEU A 138 5.03 5.18 10.80
C LEU A 138 5.94 5.71 9.69
N MET A 139 6.67 4.84 9.03
CA MET A 139 7.40 5.14 7.81
C MET A 139 6.76 4.42 6.63
N LEU A 140 6.33 5.19 5.63
CA LEU A 140 5.72 4.68 4.40
C LEU A 140 6.75 4.73 3.27
N VAL A 141 7.21 3.57 2.80
CA VAL A 141 8.30 3.42 1.83
C VAL A 141 7.93 2.50 0.67
N GLY A 142 8.82 2.42 -0.31
CA GLY A 142 8.64 1.67 -1.55
C GLY A 142 8.17 2.55 -2.70
N GLY A 143 8.42 2.09 -3.93
CA GLY A 143 8.11 2.85 -5.14
C GLY A 143 6.65 3.32 -5.20
N PRO A 144 5.65 2.43 -5.08
CA PRO A 144 4.25 2.82 -5.09
C PRO A 144 3.88 3.90 -4.05
N LEU A 145 4.36 3.78 -2.81
CA LEU A 145 4.07 4.79 -1.77
C LEU A 145 4.83 6.10 -1.97
N THR A 146 5.95 6.08 -2.70
CA THR A 146 6.74 7.27 -3.02
C THR A 146 6.15 8.03 -4.20
N PHE A 147 5.74 7.31 -5.27
CA PHE A 147 5.39 7.91 -6.55
C PHE A 147 3.88 8.02 -6.81
N ILE A 148 3.03 7.43 -5.94
CA ILE A 148 1.56 7.48 -6.05
C ILE A 148 0.97 8.17 -4.80
N PRO A 149 0.84 9.50 -4.81
CA PRO A 149 0.32 10.26 -3.67
C PRO A 149 -1.05 9.81 -3.19
N SER A 150 -1.96 9.39 -4.09
CA SER A 150 -3.29 8.90 -3.72
C SER A 150 -3.24 7.57 -2.96
N LEU A 151 -2.26 6.70 -3.27
CA LEU A 151 -2.04 5.48 -2.48
C LEU A 151 -1.55 5.83 -1.07
N ARG A 152 -0.54 6.72 -0.97
CA ARG A 152 -0.03 7.21 0.31
C ARG A 152 -1.16 7.82 1.15
N LYS A 153 -1.98 8.68 0.54
CA LYS A 153 -3.15 9.27 1.19
C LYS A 153 -4.13 8.21 1.67
N SER A 154 -4.38 7.16 0.89
CA SER A 154 -5.25 6.06 1.28
C SER A 154 -4.79 5.36 2.56
N PHE A 155 -3.47 5.16 2.74
CA PHE A 155 -2.90 4.61 3.97
C PHE A 155 -3.09 5.56 5.15
N ILE A 156 -2.81 6.85 4.96
CA ILE A 156 -2.97 7.89 5.98
C ILE A 156 -4.42 7.95 6.48
N ASP A 157 -5.37 8.03 5.55
CA ASP A 157 -6.80 8.08 5.86
C ASP A 157 -7.30 6.80 6.55
N PHE A 158 -6.87 5.64 6.06
CA PHE A 158 -7.32 4.35 6.58
C PHE A 158 -6.78 4.06 7.98
N LEU A 159 -5.55 4.47 8.27
CA LEU A 159 -4.90 4.30 9.56
C LEU A 159 -5.16 5.47 10.52
N HIS A 160 -5.92 6.47 10.07
CA HIS A 160 -6.22 7.70 10.83
C HIS A 160 -4.97 8.42 11.33
N LEU A 161 -3.94 8.51 10.47
CA LEU A 161 -2.66 9.13 10.81
C LEU A 161 -2.73 10.66 10.69
N SER A 162 -2.02 11.35 11.56
CA SER A 162 -1.73 12.78 11.47
C SER A 162 -0.35 13.02 10.83
N GLU A 163 -0.03 14.28 10.50
CA GLU A 163 1.29 14.64 9.95
C GLU A 163 2.45 14.33 10.92
N THR A 164 2.17 14.24 12.22
CA THR A 164 3.16 13.89 13.23
C THR A 164 3.37 12.38 13.40
N ASP A 165 2.54 11.56 12.77
CA ASP A 165 2.57 10.10 12.86
C ASP A 165 3.36 9.44 11.72
N ILE A 166 3.88 10.25 10.75
CA ILE A 166 4.51 9.78 9.52
C ILE A 166 5.93 10.31 9.40
#